data_9d25b5ec8c1489abcbd3065109cfc067
#
_entry.id   9d25b5ec8c1489abcbd3065109cfc067
#
_cell.length_a   1.000
_cell.length_b   1.000
_cell.length_c   1.000
_cell.angle_alpha   90.00
_cell.angle_beta   90.00
_cell.angle_gamma   90.00
#
_symmetry.space_group_name_H-M   'P 1'
#
loop_
_entity.id
_entity.type
_entity.pdbx_description
1 polymer ?
#
loop_
_entity_poly.entity_id
_entity_poly.type
_entity_poly.pdbx_seq_one_letter_code
_entity_poly.pdbx_strand_id
1 'polypeptide(L)'
;MDGASSILSPRSLEIMPLPRIIVSMKTIAAVIVLCASLLVQAQTPAPKSSSAPSSPAKTSAARAGGPRPSLLNPASLTAKAPAVFKTELSTTAGDIVVEVHRDWAPLGADRFYNLVRNGYFTNAAFFRVVPGFVVQFGLSADPAVNKVWDAAKIQDDPVVQSNKRGNLVFATAGPNTRTTQLFINYADNARLDGMGFAPFGTVIDGMDVVDKIYPGYRESPRQDLITNQGDAYLKTNFPKIDKIKLARILPAVPPAAHAAGGAKTVAKPSPRPAVQPAQH
;
A
#
# COMPACT_ATOMS: atom_id res chain seq x y z
N MET A 1 6.92 -43.02 66.87
CA MET A 1 7.85 -41.89 66.71
C MET A 1 7.34 -41.03 65.58
N ASP A 2 6.77 -39.98 66.01
CA ASP A 2 5.89 -39.03 65.29
C ASP A 2 6.67 -38.15 64.35
N GLY A 3 6.13 -37.94 63.17
CA GLY A 3 6.63 -36.97 62.16
C GLY A 3 5.48 -36.21 61.55
N ALA A 4 5.16 -35.10 62.19
CA ALA A 4 4.05 -34.20 61.77
C ALA A 4 4.22 -33.61 60.38
N SER A 5 3.21 -33.78 59.55
CA SER A 5 3.04 -33.12 58.23
C SER A 5 2.40 -31.75 58.44
N SER A 6 3.15 -30.72 58.18
CA SER A 6 2.68 -29.31 58.27
C SER A 6 2.06 -28.89 56.95
N ILE A 7 0.74 -28.74 56.93
CA ILE A 7 -0.04 -28.26 55.79
C ILE A 7 -0.01 -26.71 55.78
N LEU A 8 0.65 -26.10 54.78
CA LEU A 8 0.60 -24.66 54.52
C LEU A 8 -0.68 -24.30 53.76
N SER A 9 -1.52 -23.50 54.39
CA SER A 9 -2.74 -22.93 53.88
C SER A 9 -2.43 -21.82 52.84
N PRO A 10 -3.18 -21.70 51.75
CA PRO A 10 -2.97 -20.60 50.77
C PRO A 10 -3.58 -19.30 51.32
N ARG A 11 -2.75 -18.25 51.35
CA ARG A 11 -3.17 -16.87 51.64
C ARG A 11 -4.04 -16.34 50.53
N SER A 12 -5.25 -15.91 50.88
CA SER A 12 -6.16 -15.15 50.05
C SER A 12 -5.54 -13.82 49.68
N LEU A 13 -5.41 -13.53 48.35
CA LEU A 13 -5.13 -12.17 47.85
C LEU A 13 -6.39 -11.33 47.97
N GLU A 14 -6.38 -10.35 48.87
CA GLU A 14 -7.36 -9.27 48.93
C GLU A 14 -7.16 -8.34 47.74
N ILE A 15 -8.18 -8.25 46.90
CA ILE A 15 -8.25 -7.28 45.76
C ILE A 15 -8.68 -5.93 46.35
N MET A 16 -7.75 -4.98 46.40
CA MET A 16 -8.08 -3.58 46.74
C MET A 16 -8.94 -2.93 45.66
N PRO A 17 -10.03 -2.25 46.00
CA PRO A 17 -10.84 -1.51 45.02
C PRO A 17 -10.18 -0.22 44.62
N LEU A 18 -10.11 0.04 43.31
CA LEU A 18 -9.64 1.30 42.69
C LEU A 18 -10.62 2.45 43.00
N PRO A 19 -10.15 3.69 43.23
CA PRO A 19 -11.00 4.83 43.51
C PRO A 19 -11.74 5.28 42.25
N ARG A 20 -13.06 5.38 42.36
CA ARG A 20 -13.93 5.98 41.36
C ARG A 20 -13.72 7.52 41.36
N ILE A 21 -13.14 8.04 40.26
CA ILE A 21 -13.08 9.47 40.00
C ILE A 21 -14.44 9.87 39.42
N ILE A 22 -15.25 10.52 40.24
CA ILE A 22 -16.51 11.20 39.83
C ILE A 22 -16.10 12.54 39.25
N VAL A 23 -16.15 12.70 37.93
CA VAL A 23 -16.03 14.01 37.29
C VAL A 23 -17.42 14.65 37.25
N SER A 24 -17.56 15.69 38.06
CA SER A 24 -18.78 16.51 38.15
C SER A 24 -18.95 17.34 36.86
N MET A 25 -20.06 17.10 36.16
CA MET A 25 -20.56 17.99 35.11
C MET A 25 -21.23 19.21 35.77
N LYS A 26 -20.58 20.35 35.80
CA LYS A 26 -21.26 21.65 35.88
C LYS A 26 -20.35 22.77 35.36
N THR A 27 -20.98 23.64 34.54
CA THR A 27 -20.61 24.99 34.12
C THR A 27 -19.51 25.14 33.07
N ILE A 28 -19.91 25.49 31.83
CA ILE A 28 -19.46 26.73 31.18
C ILE A 28 -20.59 27.23 30.28
N ALA A 29 -21.17 28.33 30.70
CA ALA A 29 -22.11 29.15 29.93
C ALA A 29 -21.33 30.32 29.30
N ALA A 30 -21.66 30.61 28.05
CA ALA A 30 -21.67 31.91 27.38
C ALA A 30 -20.45 32.85 27.43
N VAL A 31 -19.86 33.09 26.25
CA VAL A 31 -19.53 34.46 25.78
C VAL A 31 -19.82 34.54 24.27
N ILE A 32 -20.94 35.19 23.95
CA ILE A 32 -21.26 35.75 22.63
C ILE A 32 -20.69 37.17 22.63
N VAL A 33 -19.76 37.48 21.72
CA VAL A 33 -19.45 38.88 21.38
C VAL A 33 -19.67 39.07 19.88
N LEU A 34 -20.66 39.89 19.65
CA LEU A 34 -21.16 40.49 18.44
C LEU A 34 -20.16 41.53 17.93
N CYS A 35 -19.71 41.47 16.68
CA CYS A 35 -19.20 42.64 15.95
C CYS A 35 -19.71 42.58 14.51
N ALA A 36 -20.70 43.41 14.25
CA ALA A 36 -21.18 43.76 12.93
C ALA A 36 -20.43 45.01 12.42
N SER A 37 -20.46 45.21 11.10
CA SER A 37 -20.16 46.41 10.29
C SER A 37 -18.78 46.38 9.63
N LEU A 38 -18.60 46.51 8.33
CA LEU A 38 -19.07 47.48 7.36
C LEU A 38 -18.81 46.99 5.93
N LEU A 39 -19.79 47.13 5.04
CA LEU A 39 -19.65 47.07 3.58
C LEU A 39 -18.87 48.30 3.08
N VAL A 40 -17.90 48.09 2.20
CA VAL A 40 -17.51 49.09 1.21
C VAL A 40 -17.39 48.39 -0.15
N GLN A 41 -18.31 48.71 -1.05
CA GLN A 41 -18.24 48.39 -2.47
C GLN A 41 -17.28 49.36 -3.13
N ALA A 42 -16.33 48.87 -3.89
CA ALA A 42 -15.63 49.63 -4.91
C ALA A 42 -15.68 48.86 -6.22
N GLN A 43 -16.50 49.35 -7.15
CA GLN A 43 -16.53 48.99 -8.57
C GLN A 43 -15.39 49.69 -9.31
N THR A 44 -14.64 48.98 -10.13
CA THR A 44 -13.91 49.57 -11.27
C THR A 44 -13.70 48.55 -12.39
N PRO A 45 -13.51 49.01 -13.65
CA PRO A 45 -14.11 48.35 -14.80
C PRO A 45 -13.13 47.41 -15.56
N ALA A 46 -13.70 46.56 -16.40
CA ALA A 46 -13.00 45.62 -17.27
C ALA A 46 -12.20 46.30 -18.37
N PRO A 47 -11.08 45.75 -18.82
CA PRO A 47 -10.59 45.90 -20.18
C PRO A 47 -10.81 44.65 -21.03
N LYS A 48 -11.08 44.93 -22.29
CA LYS A 48 -11.51 44.05 -23.37
C LYS A 48 -10.44 43.07 -23.84
N SER A 49 -10.92 41.90 -24.16
CA SER A 49 -10.55 40.91 -25.18
C SER A 49 -9.34 41.21 -26.08
N SER A 50 -8.41 40.25 -26.13
CA SER A 50 -7.64 39.94 -27.33
C SER A 50 -7.40 38.43 -27.35
N SER A 51 -8.00 37.78 -28.31
CA SER A 51 -7.94 36.38 -28.64
C SER A 51 -6.69 36.04 -29.45
N ALA A 52 -5.94 35.02 -29.04
CA ALA A 52 -5.09 34.21 -29.91
C ALA A 52 -5.11 32.76 -29.46
N PRO A 53 -5.22 31.76 -30.34
CA PRO A 53 -5.37 30.37 -29.98
C PRO A 53 -4.00 29.72 -29.79
N SER A 54 -3.74 29.24 -28.61
CA SER A 54 -2.61 28.35 -28.36
C SER A 54 -3.13 26.98 -27.90
N SER A 55 -2.74 25.96 -28.66
CA SER A 55 -3.00 24.53 -28.41
C SER A 55 -2.73 24.11 -26.98
N PRO A 56 -3.55 23.21 -26.39
CA PRO A 56 -3.33 22.73 -25.04
C PRO A 56 -2.27 21.64 -25.03
N ALA A 57 -1.08 21.97 -24.58
CA ALA A 57 -0.17 20.97 -24.03
C ALA A 57 -0.82 20.38 -22.78
N LYS A 58 -1.17 19.09 -22.83
CA LYS A 58 -1.69 18.35 -21.67
C LYS A 58 -0.59 18.13 -20.65
N THR A 59 -0.29 19.13 -19.87
CA THR A 59 0.46 18.96 -18.62
C THR A 59 -0.56 18.67 -17.54
N SER A 60 -0.69 17.40 -17.18
CA SER A 60 -1.48 16.97 -16.02
C SER A 60 -0.77 17.44 -14.75
N ALA A 61 -0.98 18.69 -14.38
CA ALA A 61 -0.60 19.21 -13.08
C ALA A 61 -1.38 18.44 -12.01
N ALA A 62 -0.68 17.76 -11.14
CA ALA A 62 -1.25 17.14 -9.94
C ALA A 62 -1.91 18.22 -9.09
N ARG A 63 -3.25 18.32 -9.18
CA ARG A 63 -4.03 19.14 -8.28
C ARG A 63 -3.85 18.63 -6.86
N ALA A 64 -3.32 19.47 -5.97
CA ALA A 64 -3.53 19.37 -4.54
C ALA A 64 -5.03 19.61 -4.25
N GLY A 65 -5.83 18.60 -4.43
CA GLY A 65 -7.28 18.61 -4.20
C GLY A 65 -7.63 17.43 -3.30
N GLY A 66 -8.70 17.56 -2.52
CA GLY A 66 -9.22 16.52 -1.63
C GLY A 66 -9.38 15.14 -2.30
N PRO A 67 -9.80 14.12 -1.56
CA PRO A 67 -9.87 12.75 -2.05
C PRO A 67 -10.71 12.67 -3.32
N ARG A 68 -10.30 11.82 -4.25
CA ARG A 68 -11.11 11.56 -5.44
C ARG A 68 -12.47 11.02 -4.98
N PRO A 69 -13.60 11.52 -5.53
CA PRO A 69 -14.93 11.08 -5.09
C PRO A 69 -15.11 9.56 -5.10
N SER A 70 -14.44 8.84 -6.01
CA SER A 70 -14.41 7.38 -6.07
C SER A 70 -13.84 6.72 -4.81
N LEU A 71 -12.87 7.35 -4.13
CA LEU A 71 -12.30 6.84 -2.89
C LEU A 71 -13.23 6.94 -1.69
N LEU A 72 -14.27 7.77 -1.74
CA LEU A 72 -15.30 7.87 -0.69
C LEU A 72 -16.43 6.85 -0.88
N ASN A 73 -16.41 6.07 -1.96
CA ASN A 73 -17.36 5.00 -2.22
C ASN A 73 -16.63 3.69 -2.61
N PRO A 74 -16.10 2.93 -1.64
CA PRO A 74 -15.39 1.68 -1.91
C PRO A 74 -16.19 0.67 -2.76
N ALA A 75 -17.52 0.62 -2.59
CA ALA A 75 -18.38 -0.30 -3.31
C ALA A 75 -18.44 -0.04 -4.83
N SER A 76 -18.08 1.16 -5.29
CA SER A 76 -18.01 1.49 -6.72
C SER A 76 -16.73 1.00 -7.40
N LEU A 77 -15.74 0.56 -6.65
CA LEU A 77 -14.43 0.17 -7.15
C LEU A 77 -14.34 -1.36 -7.33
N THR A 78 -15.00 -1.84 -8.38
CA THR A 78 -15.18 -3.28 -8.66
C THR A 78 -14.43 -3.79 -9.88
N ALA A 79 -13.50 -3.01 -10.43
CA ALA A 79 -12.75 -3.42 -11.61
C ALA A 79 -11.91 -4.67 -11.31
N LYS A 80 -12.00 -5.64 -12.23
CA LYS A 80 -11.18 -6.85 -12.19
C LYS A 80 -9.78 -6.54 -12.70
N ALA A 81 -8.75 -6.98 -11.99
CA ALA A 81 -7.37 -6.81 -12.40
C ALA A 81 -7.04 -7.70 -13.62
N PRO A 82 -6.07 -7.29 -14.46
CA PRO A 82 -5.43 -8.20 -15.40
C PRO A 82 -4.82 -9.42 -14.71
N ALA A 83 -4.60 -10.52 -15.46
CA ALA A 83 -3.98 -11.73 -14.91
C ALA A 83 -2.60 -11.43 -14.30
N VAL A 84 -1.80 -10.61 -14.98
CA VAL A 84 -0.54 -10.06 -14.49
C VAL A 84 -0.50 -8.58 -14.83
N PHE A 85 -0.03 -7.75 -13.89
CA PHE A 85 0.21 -6.34 -14.13
C PHE A 85 1.34 -5.81 -13.25
N LYS A 86 1.95 -4.71 -13.68
CA LYS A 86 3.02 -4.05 -12.93
C LYS A 86 2.52 -2.74 -12.35
N THR A 87 2.96 -2.48 -11.13
CA THR A 87 2.67 -1.22 -10.41
C THR A 87 3.98 -0.59 -10.01
N GLU A 88 4.14 0.69 -10.30
CA GLU A 88 5.22 1.52 -9.75
C GLU A 88 4.72 2.25 -8.52
N LEU A 89 5.46 2.16 -7.45
CA LEU A 89 5.33 2.96 -6.23
C LEU A 89 6.48 3.96 -6.21
N SER A 90 6.24 5.20 -6.62
CA SER A 90 7.21 6.29 -6.53
C SER A 90 7.22 6.79 -5.08
N THR A 91 8.33 6.60 -4.37
CA THR A 91 8.42 6.89 -2.94
C THR A 91 9.41 8.02 -2.63
N THR A 92 9.46 8.44 -1.38
CA THR A 92 10.50 9.39 -0.91
C THR A 92 11.88 8.75 -0.85
N ALA A 93 11.98 7.42 -0.73
CA ALA A 93 13.23 6.66 -0.70
C ALA A 93 13.72 6.24 -2.11
N GLY A 94 12.88 6.34 -3.14
CA GLY A 94 13.12 5.91 -4.52
C GLY A 94 11.90 5.21 -5.11
N ASP A 95 12.07 4.61 -6.28
CA ASP A 95 10.99 3.92 -6.99
C ASP A 95 11.06 2.41 -6.73
N ILE A 96 9.88 1.79 -6.60
CA ILE A 96 9.71 0.35 -6.37
C ILE A 96 8.74 -0.16 -7.42
N VAL A 97 9.09 -1.24 -8.14
CA VAL A 97 8.20 -1.88 -9.10
C VAL A 97 7.75 -3.23 -8.57
N VAL A 98 6.45 -3.40 -8.48
CA VAL A 98 5.81 -4.65 -8.05
C VAL A 98 5.11 -5.29 -9.24
N GLU A 99 5.38 -6.56 -9.49
CA GLU A 99 4.59 -7.39 -10.39
C GLU A 99 3.52 -8.13 -9.59
N VAL A 100 2.26 -7.99 -10.01
CA VAL A 100 1.10 -8.59 -9.35
C VAL A 100 0.57 -9.73 -10.21
N HIS A 101 0.32 -10.86 -9.55
CA HIS A 101 -0.24 -12.08 -10.14
C HIS A 101 -1.63 -12.32 -9.56
N ARG A 102 -2.65 -12.12 -10.37
CA ARG A 102 -4.03 -12.24 -9.92
C ARG A 102 -4.41 -13.65 -9.48
N ASP A 103 -3.82 -14.67 -10.09
CA ASP A 103 -4.04 -16.09 -9.77
C ASP A 103 -3.48 -16.50 -8.40
N TRP A 104 -2.54 -15.73 -7.83
CA TRP A 104 -2.01 -16.01 -6.50
C TRP A 104 -3.01 -15.68 -5.39
N ALA A 105 -3.70 -14.52 -5.52
CA ALA A 105 -4.72 -14.09 -4.57
C ALA A 105 -5.69 -13.11 -5.25
N PRO A 106 -6.73 -13.61 -5.93
CA PRO A 106 -7.56 -12.82 -6.84
C PRO A 106 -8.31 -11.67 -6.18
N LEU A 107 -8.82 -11.85 -4.96
CA LEU A 107 -9.54 -10.79 -4.25
C LEU A 107 -8.59 -9.67 -3.81
N GLY A 108 -7.40 -10.03 -3.32
CA GLY A 108 -6.35 -9.09 -2.96
C GLY A 108 -5.83 -8.32 -4.18
N ALA A 109 -5.54 -9.00 -5.29
CA ALA A 109 -5.07 -8.39 -6.52
C ALA A 109 -6.09 -7.39 -7.11
N ASP A 110 -7.39 -7.76 -7.16
CA ASP A 110 -8.47 -6.88 -7.61
C ASP A 110 -8.61 -5.65 -6.70
N ARG A 111 -8.53 -5.83 -5.38
CA ARG A 111 -8.54 -4.75 -4.40
C ARG A 111 -7.36 -3.79 -4.63
N PHE A 112 -6.14 -4.28 -4.70
CA PHE A 112 -4.95 -3.48 -4.91
C PHE A 112 -4.99 -2.71 -6.24
N TYR A 113 -5.42 -3.37 -7.33
CA TYR A 113 -5.60 -2.75 -8.64
C TYR A 113 -6.53 -1.53 -8.59
N ASN A 114 -7.69 -1.67 -7.92
CA ASN A 114 -8.65 -0.58 -7.77
C ASN A 114 -8.08 0.56 -6.91
N LEU A 115 -7.38 0.27 -5.82
CA LEU A 115 -6.74 1.26 -4.96
C LEU A 115 -5.69 2.08 -5.74
N VAL A 116 -4.80 1.42 -6.49
CA VAL A 116 -3.77 2.08 -7.30
C VAL A 116 -4.38 2.95 -8.37
N ARG A 117 -5.34 2.44 -9.16
CA ARG A 117 -5.99 3.20 -10.24
C ARG A 117 -6.67 4.47 -9.76
N ASN A 118 -7.16 4.47 -8.53
CA ASN A 118 -7.85 5.61 -7.95
C ASN A 118 -6.95 6.51 -7.10
N GLY A 119 -5.63 6.23 -7.03
CA GLY A 119 -4.65 7.07 -6.34
C GLY A 119 -4.75 7.01 -4.82
N TYR A 120 -5.27 5.89 -4.28
CA TYR A 120 -5.44 5.68 -2.84
C TYR A 120 -4.14 5.87 -2.04
N PHE A 121 -3.02 5.39 -2.58
CA PHE A 121 -1.73 5.39 -1.87
C PHE A 121 -0.98 6.74 -1.94
N THR A 122 -1.55 7.78 -2.55
CA THR A 122 -0.90 9.09 -2.60
C THR A 122 -0.67 9.64 -1.19
N ASN A 123 0.59 9.94 -0.87
CA ASN A 123 1.07 10.34 0.46
C ASN A 123 0.87 9.30 1.58
N ALA A 124 0.54 8.05 1.26
CA ALA A 124 0.49 6.97 2.24
C ALA A 124 1.90 6.70 2.80
N ALA A 125 2.02 6.61 4.12
CA ALA A 125 3.29 6.40 4.80
C ALA A 125 3.62 4.93 5.00
N PHE A 126 4.91 4.61 5.06
CA PHE A 126 5.43 3.35 5.58
C PHE A 126 5.48 3.44 7.11
N PHE A 127 4.34 3.26 7.75
CA PHE A 127 4.14 3.58 9.16
C PHE A 127 4.68 2.53 10.14
N ARG A 128 5.02 1.33 9.66
CA ARG A 128 5.60 0.25 10.46
C ARG A 128 6.76 -0.38 9.70
N VAL A 129 7.97 -0.24 10.23
CA VAL A 129 9.19 -0.78 9.61
C VAL A 129 9.91 -1.65 10.62
N VAL A 130 9.87 -2.97 10.42
CA VAL A 130 10.53 -3.96 11.29
C VAL A 130 11.64 -4.63 10.49
N PRO A 131 12.90 -4.18 10.64
CA PRO A 131 14.03 -4.74 9.90
C PRO A 131 14.12 -6.26 10.03
N GLY A 132 14.39 -6.94 8.93
CA GLY A 132 14.45 -8.41 8.88
C GLY A 132 13.09 -9.11 8.93
N PHE A 133 11.99 -8.35 8.99
CA PHE A 133 10.64 -8.90 8.96
C PHE A 133 9.81 -8.27 7.85
N VAL A 134 9.17 -7.12 8.07
CA VAL A 134 8.27 -6.49 7.08
C VAL A 134 8.35 -4.96 7.13
N VAL A 135 7.96 -4.32 6.01
CA VAL A 135 7.59 -2.90 5.96
C VAL A 135 6.12 -2.78 5.58
N GLN A 136 5.34 -2.08 6.40
CA GLN A 136 3.87 -2.01 6.30
C GLN A 136 3.41 -0.59 5.98
N PHE A 137 2.42 -0.48 5.08
CA PHE A 137 1.79 0.75 4.61
C PHE A 137 0.31 0.51 4.29
N GLY A 138 -0.40 1.51 3.73
CA GLY A 138 -1.76 1.33 3.20
C GLY A 138 -2.86 1.95 4.04
N LEU A 139 -2.51 2.79 5.01
CA LEU A 139 -3.43 3.77 5.56
C LEU A 139 -3.36 5.04 4.70
N SER A 140 -4.51 5.59 4.30
CA SER A 140 -4.59 6.80 3.50
C SER A 140 -4.06 8.02 4.27
N ALA A 141 -3.47 8.95 3.56
CA ALA A 141 -3.12 10.27 4.12
C ALA A 141 -4.36 11.09 4.52
N ASP A 142 -5.54 10.73 3.99
CA ASP A 142 -6.82 11.40 4.24
C ASP A 142 -7.68 10.59 5.20
N PRO A 143 -8.04 11.15 6.37
CA PRO A 143 -8.89 10.48 7.36
C PRO A 143 -10.29 10.13 6.86
N ALA A 144 -10.88 10.95 5.97
CA ALA A 144 -12.21 10.68 5.43
C ALA A 144 -12.20 9.40 4.57
N VAL A 145 -11.12 9.19 3.83
CA VAL A 145 -10.90 7.96 3.06
C VAL A 145 -10.72 6.76 4.00
N ASN A 146 -9.85 6.86 5.01
CA ASN A 146 -9.65 5.79 5.98
C ASN A 146 -10.96 5.34 6.63
N LYS A 147 -11.82 6.29 7.03
CA LYS A 147 -13.09 6.03 7.70
C LYS A 147 -14.03 5.14 6.86
N VAL A 148 -14.12 5.37 5.55
CA VAL A 148 -15.01 4.58 4.67
C VAL A 148 -14.39 3.24 4.28
N TRP A 149 -13.04 3.16 4.24
CA TRP A 149 -12.34 1.91 3.88
C TRP A 149 -12.18 0.94 5.04
N ASP A 150 -12.28 1.38 6.29
CA ASP A 150 -12.21 0.50 7.47
C ASP A 150 -13.31 -0.58 7.46
N ALA A 151 -14.50 -0.23 6.97
CA ALA A 151 -15.62 -1.17 6.80
C ALA A 151 -15.55 -2.00 5.51
N ALA A 152 -14.71 -1.63 4.55
CA ALA A 152 -14.66 -2.25 3.21
C ALA A 152 -13.81 -3.53 3.19
N LYS A 153 -14.14 -4.48 4.05
CA LYS A 153 -13.44 -5.77 4.17
C LYS A 153 -13.61 -6.65 2.94
N ILE A 154 -12.61 -7.47 2.66
CA ILE A 154 -12.69 -8.56 1.67
C ILE A 154 -12.44 -9.90 2.35
N GLN A 155 -13.01 -10.96 1.76
CA GLN A 155 -12.72 -12.33 2.19
C GLN A 155 -11.27 -12.69 1.94
N ASP A 156 -10.76 -13.67 2.67
CA ASP A 156 -9.40 -14.13 2.50
C ASP A 156 -9.25 -14.96 1.23
N ASP A 157 -8.14 -14.76 0.53
CA ASP A 157 -7.70 -15.64 -0.54
C ASP A 157 -6.93 -16.82 0.07
N PRO A 158 -6.94 -18.01 -0.56
CA PRO A 158 -6.08 -19.11 -0.14
C PRO A 158 -4.61 -18.74 -0.33
N VAL A 159 -3.75 -19.25 0.56
CA VAL A 159 -2.30 -19.08 0.46
C VAL A 159 -1.76 -20.10 -0.56
N VAL A 160 -1.45 -19.64 -1.77
CA VAL A 160 -0.88 -20.49 -2.84
C VAL A 160 0.60 -20.21 -3.10
N GLN A 161 1.12 -19.11 -2.53
CA GLN A 161 2.53 -18.74 -2.58
C GLN A 161 3.08 -18.57 -1.17
N SER A 162 4.33 -19.00 -0.94
CA SER A 162 4.99 -18.75 0.33
C SER A 162 5.44 -17.30 0.46
N ASN A 163 5.44 -16.79 1.69
CA ASN A 163 5.88 -15.44 2.04
C ASN A 163 7.40 -15.31 1.94
N LYS A 164 7.92 -15.04 0.76
CA LYS A 164 9.34 -14.82 0.49
C LYS A 164 9.70 -13.35 0.52
N ARG A 165 11.00 -13.05 0.69
CA ARG A 165 11.52 -11.68 0.56
C ARG A 165 11.03 -11.03 -0.73
N GLY A 166 10.55 -9.78 -0.62
CA GLY A 166 10.01 -8.99 -1.71
C GLY A 166 8.53 -9.22 -2.00
N ASN A 167 7.89 -10.25 -1.42
CA ASN A 167 6.47 -10.46 -1.65
C ASN A 167 5.61 -9.39 -1.00
N LEU A 168 4.57 -8.95 -1.77
CA LEU A 168 3.54 -8.00 -1.35
C LEU A 168 2.31 -8.76 -0.88
N VAL A 169 1.82 -8.41 0.31
CA VAL A 169 0.79 -9.17 1.04
C VAL A 169 -0.16 -8.21 1.75
N PHE A 170 -1.45 -8.57 1.86
CA PHE A 170 -2.37 -7.82 2.72
C PHE A 170 -2.15 -8.15 4.19
N ALA A 171 -2.11 -7.10 5.03
CA ALA A 171 -2.24 -7.25 6.47
C ALA A 171 -3.69 -7.59 6.86
N THR A 172 -3.85 -8.33 7.95
CA THR A 172 -5.15 -8.72 8.50
C THR A 172 -5.14 -8.64 10.03
N ALA A 173 -6.30 -8.40 10.62
CA ALA A 173 -6.54 -8.44 12.06
C ALA A 173 -7.32 -9.72 12.46
N GLY A 174 -7.33 -10.73 11.61
CA GLY A 174 -8.05 -11.99 11.74
C GLY A 174 -8.76 -12.37 10.43
N PRO A 175 -9.48 -13.48 10.39
CA PRO A 175 -10.14 -13.97 9.18
C PRO A 175 -11.08 -12.93 8.55
N ASN A 176 -10.97 -12.75 7.24
CA ASN A 176 -11.84 -11.87 6.43
C ASN A 176 -11.86 -10.41 6.88
N THR A 177 -10.73 -9.89 7.38
CA THR A 177 -10.62 -8.50 7.83
C THR A 177 -9.69 -7.64 6.98
N ARG A 178 -9.18 -8.15 5.87
CA ARG A 178 -8.33 -7.40 4.94
C ARG A 178 -9.09 -6.20 4.36
N THR A 179 -8.49 -5.01 4.38
CA THR A 179 -9.06 -3.78 3.81
C THR A 179 -8.11 -3.14 2.80
N THR A 180 -7.14 -2.35 3.28
CA THR A 180 -6.22 -1.56 2.45
C THR A 180 -4.76 -1.66 2.88
N GLN A 181 -4.50 -2.17 4.09
CA GLN A 181 -3.14 -2.24 4.62
C GLN A 181 -2.38 -3.41 3.99
N LEU A 182 -1.12 -3.14 3.67
CA LEU A 182 -0.22 -4.03 2.94
C LEU A 182 1.14 -4.05 3.61
N PHE A 183 1.89 -5.13 3.38
CA PHE A 183 3.30 -5.17 3.73
C PHE A 183 4.14 -5.82 2.63
N ILE A 184 5.42 -5.43 2.57
CA ILE A 184 6.44 -6.11 1.78
C ILE A 184 7.35 -6.87 2.74
N ASN A 185 7.64 -8.12 2.43
CA ASN A 185 8.53 -8.97 3.23
C ASN A 185 10.00 -8.54 3.06
N TYR A 186 10.72 -8.26 4.14
CA TYR A 186 12.17 -8.03 4.13
C TYR A 186 12.99 -9.33 4.08
N ALA A 187 12.39 -10.44 4.48
CA ALA A 187 13.01 -11.75 4.52
C ALA A 187 12.00 -12.84 4.16
N ASP A 188 12.44 -14.09 4.09
CA ASP A 188 11.56 -15.23 3.95
C ASP A 188 10.82 -15.46 5.28
N ASN A 189 9.50 -15.28 5.24
CA ASN A 189 8.61 -15.34 6.39
C ASN A 189 7.59 -16.50 6.26
N ALA A 190 8.04 -17.71 5.91
CA ALA A 190 7.19 -18.88 5.64
C ALA A 190 6.19 -19.19 6.76
N ARG A 191 6.48 -18.80 8.02
CA ARG A 191 5.53 -18.92 9.13
C ARG A 191 4.19 -18.19 8.91
N LEU A 192 4.19 -17.13 8.06
CA LEU A 192 2.99 -16.38 7.74
C LEU A 192 2.03 -17.16 6.84
N ASP A 193 2.53 -18.18 6.12
CA ASP A 193 1.71 -19.00 5.21
C ASP A 193 0.62 -19.74 6.01
N GLY A 194 0.99 -20.38 7.11
CA GLY A 194 0.05 -21.07 8.01
C GLY A 194 -0.89 -20.13 8.78
N MET A 195 -0.64 -18.81 8.75
CA MET A 195 -1.48 -17.78 9.38
C MET A 195 -2.47 -17.13 8.39
N GLY A 196 -2.50 -17.58 7.13
CA GLY A 196 -3.44 -17.10 6.13
C GLY A 196 -3.00 -15.82 5.39
N PHE A 197 -1.74 -15.41 5.47
CA PHE A 197 -1.22 -14.27 4.72
C PHE A 197 -0.88 -14.70 3.29
N ALA A 198 -1.76 -14.39 2.34
CA ALA A 198 -1.63 -14.78 0.94
C ALA A 198 -0.87 -13.70 0.13
N PRO A 199 0.36 -13.98 -0.36
CA PRO A 199 1.03 -13.10 -1.31
C PRO A 199 0.24 -12.99 -2.61
N PHE A 200 0.22 -11.78 -3.21
CA PHE A 200 -0.42 -11.54 -4.50
C PHE A 200 0.49 -10.85 -5.52
N GLY A 201 1.70 -10.47 -5.11
CA GLY A 201 2.69 -9.86 -5.98
C GLY A 201 4.08 -9.91 -5.38
N THR A 202 5.07 -9.49 -6.16
CA THR A 202 6.47 -9.46 -5.75
C THR A 202 7.17 -8.21 -6.27
N VAL A 203 8.09 -7.66 -5.52
CA VAL A 203 8.99 -6.58 -5.96
C VAL A 203 9.95 -7.17 -7.00
N ILE A 204 9.91 -6.63 -8.21
CA ILE A 204 10.78 -7.03 -9.33
C ILE A 204 11.90 -6.03 -9.59
N ASP A 205 11.77 -4.81 -9.06
CA ASP A 205 12.79 -3.77 -9.12
C ASP A 205 12.65 -2.85 -7.90
N GLY A 206 13.78 -2.30 -7.39
CA GLY A 206 13.79 -1.40 -6.24
C GLY A 206 13.73 -2.09 -4.87
N MET A 207 14.10 -3.38 -4.76
CA MET A 207 14.19 -4.03 -3.44
C MET A 207 15.26 -3.40 -2.53
N ASP A 208 16.32 -2.82 -3.10
CA ASP A 208 17.30 -2.00 -2.38
C ASP A 208 16.71 -0.67 -1.89
N VAL A 209 15.71 -0.12 -2.58
CA VAL A 209 14.93 1.04 -2.12
C VAL A 209 14.05 0.65 -0.94
N VAL A 210 13.39 -0.53 -1.01
CA VAL A 210 12.61 -1.06 0.13
C VAL A 210 13.48 -1.19 1.38
N ASP A 211 14.72 -1.68 1.24
CA ASP A 211 15.67 -1.81 2.35
C ASP A 211 16.11 -0.45 2.96
N LYS A 212 16.05 0.62 2.17
CA LYS A 212 16.43 1.98 2.61
C LYS A 212 15.30 2.75 3.28
N ILE A 213 14.05 2.25 3.25
CA ILE A 213 12.92 2.90 3.93
C ILE A 213 13.27 3.11 5.39
N TYR A 214 13.09 4.35 5.87
CA TYR A 214 13.57 4.80 7.18
C TYR A 214 13.02 3.94 8.34
N PRO A 215 13.88 3.17 9.04
CA PRO A 215 13.43 2.25 10.07
C PRO A 215 13.39 2.86 11.47
N GLY A 216 13.81 4.13 11.64
CA GLY A 216 14.06 4.69 12.97
C GLY A 216 12.82 4.84 13.85
N TYR A 217 11.63 4.86 13.26
CA TYR A 217 10.38 4.92 14.02
C TYR A 217 9.78 3.55 14.33
N ARG A 218 10.25 2.49 13.68
CA ARG A 218 9.79 1.11 13.88
C ARG A 218 8.25 0.99 13.88
N GLU A 219 7.66 0.73 15.03
CA GLU A 219 6.22 0.56 15.27
C GLU A 219 5.59 1.72 16.07
N SER A 220 6.36 2.81 16.27
CA SER A 220 5.90 3.98 17.05
C SER A 220 4.73 4.75 16.42
N PRO A 221 4.59 4.87 15.08
CA PRO A 221 3.42 5.51 14.48
C PRO A 221 2.14 4.73 14.81
N ARG A 222 1.24 5.36 15.53
CA ARG A 222 -0.03 4.77 15.97
C ARG A 222 -1.02 4.75 14.83
N GLN A 223 -1.49 3.55 14.46
CA GLN A 223 -2.40 3.35 13.31
C GLN A 223 -3.77 4.01 13.52
N ASP A 224 -4.29 4.01 14.75
CA ASP A 224 -5.53 4.70 15.11
C ASP A 224 -5.44 6.22 14.91
N LEU A 225 -4.31 6.83 15.23
CA LEU A 225 -4.07 8.26 15.00
C LEU A 225 -3.87 8.55 13.51
N ILE A 226 -3.21 7.67 12.75
CA ILE A 226 -3.12 7.81 11.30
C ILE A 226 -4.51 7.72 10.67
N THR A 227 -5.34 6.77 11.10
CA THR A 227 -6.71 6.60 10.62
C THR A 227 -7.55 7.85 10.86
N ASN A 228 -7.42 8.49 12.03
CA ASN A 228 -8.28 9.59 12.44
C ASN A 228 -7.73 10.98 12.08
N GLN A 229 -6.42 11.15 11.93
CA GLN A 229 -5.76 12.44 11.70
C GLN A 229 -4.93 12.47 10.41
N GLY A 230 -4.68 11.32 9.77
CA GLY A 230 -3.99 11.20 8.49
C GLY A 230 -2.57 11.76 8.50
N ASP A 231 -2.25 12.45 7.42
CA ASP A 231 -0.92 13.02 7.19
C ASP A 231 -0.57 14.14 8.18
N ALA A 232 -1.55 14.82 8.78
CA ALA A 232 -1.29 15.86 9.77
C ALA A 232 -0.59 15.29 11.02
N TYR A 233 -1.05 14.14 11.53
CA TYR A 233 -0.40 13.43 12.63
C TYR A 233 1.04 13.03 12.28
N LEU A 234 1.23 12.48 11.07
CA LEU A 234 2.54 12.00 10.64
C LEU A 234 3.54 13.14 10.43
N LYS A 235 3.14 14.24 9.81
CA LYS A 235 4.00 15.40 9.60
C LYS A 235 4.52 16.00 10.90
N THR A 236 3.65 16.07 11.91
CA THR A 236 3.99 16.67 13.20
C THR A 236 4.93 15.78 14.01
N ASN A 237 4.68 14.45 14.02
CA ASN A 237 5.33 13.56 14.97
C ASN A 237 6.45 12.71 14.34
N PHE A 238 6.44 12.52 13.00
CA PHE A 238 7.33 11.62 12.28
C PHE A 238 7.90 12.25 10.99
N PRO A 239 8.66 13.37 11.10
CA PRO A 239 9.10 14.15 9.93
C PRO A 239 10.02 13.38 8.95
N LYS A 240 10.67 12.31 9.39
CA LYS A 240 11.55 11.46 8.55
C LYS A 240 10.83 10.23 7.97
N ILE A 241 9.50 10.10 8.16
CA ILE A 241 8.78 8.93 7.68
C ILE A 241 8.73 8.92 6.16
N ASP A 242 9.09 7.79 5.55
CA ASP A 242 8.99 7.64 4.11
C ASP A 242 7.54 7.44 3.66
N LYS A 243 7.22 7.95 2.46
CA LYS A 243 5.88 7.97 1.89
C LYS A 243 5.88 7.57 0.42
N ILE A 244 4.75 7.03 -0.01
CA ILE A 244 4.45 6.83 -1.43
C ILE A 244 3.96 8.17 -2.00
N LYS A 245 4.74 8.79 -2.87
CA LYS A 245 4.35 10.03 -3.59
C LYS A 245 3.24 9.75 -4.60
N LEU A 246 3.38 8.64 -5.34
CA LEU A 246 2.46 8.22 -6.38
C LEU A 246 2.53 6.70 -6.54
N ALA A 247 1.37 6.07 -6.72
CA ALA A 247 1.26 4.69 -7.20
C ALA A 247 0.54 4.67 -8.55
N ARG A 248 1.07 3.95 -9.54
CA ARG A 248 0.47 3.86 -10.87
C ARG A 248 0.63 2.47 -11.47
N ILE A 249 -0.37 2.04 -12.24
CA ILE A 249 -0.25 0.86 -13.09
C ILE A 249 0.65 1.21 -14.27
N LEU A 250 1.67 0.41 -14.51
CA LEU A 250 2.52 0.56 -15.68
C LEU A 250 1.82 0.00 -16.93
N PRO A 251 2.06 0.60 -18.11
CA PRO A 251 1.58 0.05 -19.37
C PRO A 251 2.07 -1.40 -19.53
N ALA A 252 1.20 -2.29 -20.01
CA ALA A 252 1.63 -3.62 -20.41
C ALA A 252 2.67 -3.45 -21.54
N VAL A 253 3.87 -3.99 -21.35
CA VAL A 253 4.84 -4.11 -22.45
C VAL A 253 4.25 -5.15 -23.40
N PRO A 254 3.95 -4.81 -24.67
CA PRO A 254 3.56 -5.82 -25.64
C PRO A 254 4.64 -6.91 -25.65
N PRO A 255 4.28 -8.20 -25.75
CA PRO A 255 5.30 -9.23 -25.94
C PRO A 255 6.16 -8.77 -27.13
N ALA A 256 7.47 -8.68 -26.92
CA ALA A 256 8.39 -8.36 -28.00
C ALA A 256 8.06 -9.35 -29.12
N ALA A 257 7.63 -8.83 -30.28
CA ALA A 257 7.42 -9.66 -31.45
C ALA A 257 8.74 -10.43 -31.60
N HIS A 258 8.67 -11.73 -31.36
CA HIS A 258 9.81 -12.59 -31.61
C HIS A 258 10.12 -12.35 -33.08
N ALA A 259 11.18 -11.56 -33.34
CA ALA A 259 11.70 -11.42 -34.67
C ALA A 259 11.88 -12.84 -35.15
N ALA A 260 11.04 -13.23 -36.13
CA ALA A 260 11.20 -14.46 -36.85
C ALA A 260 12.58 -14.36 -37.53
N GLY A 261 13.61 -14.71 -36.75
CA GLY A 261 14.97 -14.82 -37.20
C GLY A 261 14.97 -15.89 -38.29
N GLY A 262 15.15 -15.45 -39.52
CA GLY A 262 15.13 -16.28 -40.71
C GLY A 262 15.89 -17.57 -40.47
N ALA A 263 15.22 -18.69 -40.68
CA ALA A 263 15.82 -19.98 -40.81
C ALA A 263 16.88 -19.86 -41.94
N LYS A 264 18.15 -19.76 -41.57
CA LYS A 264 19.24 -20.01 -42.49
C LYS A 264 19.10 -21.47 -42.89
N THR A 265 18.62 -21.68 -44.12
CA THR A 265 18.63 -22.95 -44.79
C THR A 265 20.09 -23.39 -44.83
N VAL A 266 20.42 -24.36 -44.01
CA VAL A 266 21.70 -25.07 -44.09
C VAL A 266 21.66 -25.88 -45.40
N ALA A 267 22.43 -25.44 -46.40
CA ALA A 267 22.61 -26.17 -47.65
C ALA A 267 23.17 -27.56 -47.35
N LYS A 268 22.43 -28.58 -47.81
CA LYS A 268 22.82 -29.98 -47.75
C LYS A 268 24.17 -30.15 -48.47
N PRO A 269 25.20 -30.79 -47.89
CA PRO A 269 26.46 -31.00 -48.60
C PRO A 269 26.24 -31.98 -49.75
N SER A 270 26.75 -31.59 -50.95
CA SER A 270 26.82 -32.45 -52.13
C SER A 270 27.61 -33.72 -51.86
N PRO A 271 27.20 -34.89 -52.42
CA PRO A 271 27.98 -36.14 -52.26
C PRO A 271 29.28 -36.06 -53.05
N ARG A 272 30.37 -36.47 -52.39
CA ARG A 272 31.74 -36.58 -52.92
C ARG A 272 31.80 -37.73 -53.95
N PRO A 273 32.46 -37.56 -55.14
CA PRO A 273 32.58 -38.63 -56.08
C PRO A 273 33.46 -39.79 -55.54
N ALA A 274 32.99 -41.01 -55.81
CA ALA A 274 33.74 -42.25 -55.45
C ALA A 274 35.06 -42.33 -56.18
N VAL A 275 36.12 -42.55 -55.40
CA VAL A 275 37.46 -42.89 -55.92
C VAL A 275 37.46 -44.38 -56.30
N GLN A 276 37.69 -44.70 -57.58
CA GLN A 276 37.91 -46.07 -58.07
C GLN A 276 39.31 -46.60 -57.61
N PRO A 277 39.44 -47.83 -57.16
CA PRO A 277 40.73 -48.42 -56.88
C PRO A 277 41.46 -48.82 -58.19
N ALA A 278 42.74 -48.43 -58.30
CA ALA A 278 43.63 -48.85 -59.38
C ALA A 278 43.97 -50.35 -59.23
N GLN A 279 43.78 -51.06 -60.34
CA GLN A 279 44.28 -52.44 -60.49
C GLN A 279 45.74 -52.39 -60.84
N HIS A 280 46.53 -53.16 -60.10
CA HIS A 280 47.79 -53.79 -60.54
C HIS A 280 47.86 -55.24 -60.04
#